data_e3c4d04af9db221943bbc52d7a3bfe7c
#
_entry.id   e3c4d04af9db221943bbc52d7a3bfe7c
#
_cell.length_a   1.000
_cell.length_b   1.000
_cell.length_c   1.000
_cell.angle_alpha   90.00
_cell.angle_beta   90.00
_cell.angle_gamma   90.00
#
_symmetry.space_group_name_H-M   'P 1'
#
loop_
_entity.id
_entity.type
_entity.pdbx_description
1 polymer ?
#
loop_
_entity_poly.entity_id
_entity_poly.type
_entity_poly.pdbx_seq_one_letter_code
_entity_poly.pdbx_strand_id
1 'polypeptide(L)'
;TGEVARQFRELGVHVNFAPDADVNTNPLNPVIHVRSFGENPQRVAEKVVAYSRGLESGGILSVCKHFPGHGDTDVDSHKALPALHYDRARLDSVELYPFKEMVRAGLGGVMVGHLQVQALDPDGVTPSSLSRNVVTGLLKDELGFKGLVFTDALDMKGVSAIPQVTTKALLAGNDMVLVQFNTKNAVQELVDAVESGQLSKDELDAKCRKVLMYKYMLGLRNRQPQLRVSGMSYRINTEEAQALAAKLRRSAVTVLNNYFDVLPLAPVEGDIAVLSIGEKEADAPFVEAMKKNAGISHFHLPWNADEALWQEVQGQLAAFRRVVISITGSAYVSDRDVAFLEGLNLRAPLVYTFFTSYRTLQPLMPALAKSSAVVLAHSAETDLQQYVVDVLFAKKPASGRMSMSIGKLFPAGTGCMIEPGMKPGKTVPEDYGMKSYVLQSIDAVARKGLEAGAYPGCRVLVWKDGLPVYDKGFGTHSDKDTTTVRSSDLFDLASLTKTTATLLAVMKLYDEGKIKLDDKVSAYLPFLRNGNKRNITIRELLFHESGLPPYIRFYLDIIDPNSVHGPYSQSWVDEWHRTQVSEHSYYCSDFKFRKGMVSDKNTPVYTCLLYTSPSPRD
;
A
#
# COMPACT_ATOMS: atom_id res chain seq x y z
N THR A 1 -9.89 -21.69 -7.48
CA THR A 1 -9.91 -22.89 -6.59
C THR A 1 -10.88 -23.98 -7.07
N GLY A 2 -11.96 -23.66 -7.79
CA GLY A 2 -12.78 -24.68 -8.45
C GLY A 2 -12.01 -25.60 -9.39
N GLU A 3 -11.03 -25.06 -10.14
CA GLU A 3 -10.13 -25.85 -10.97
C GLU A 3 -9.24 -26.79 -10.13
N VAL A 4 -8.73 -26.31 -9.00
CA VAL A 4 -7.97 -27.16 -8.05
C VAL A 4 -8.86 -28.31 -7.53
N ALA A 5 -10.12 -28.05 -7.21
CA ALA A 5 -11.05 -29.08 -6.80
C ALA A 5 -11.30 -30.13 -7.90
N ARG A 6 -11.40 -29.70 -9.17
CA ARG A 6 -11.50 -30.61 -10.32
C ARG A 6 -10.28 -31.52 -10.41
N GLN A 7 -9.07 -30.96 -10.27
CA GLN A 7 -7.82 -31.72 -10.31
C GLN A 7 -7.72 -32.73 -9.15
N PHE A 8 -8.14 -32.35 -7.93
CA PHE A 8 -8.16 -33.24 -6.78
C PHE A 8 -9.13 -34.41 -6.98
N ARG A 9 -10.30 -34.19 -7.60
CA ARG A 9 -11.21 -35.29 -7.93
C ARG A 9 -10.62 -36.26 -8.92
N GLU A 10 -9.87 -35.79 -9.93
CA GLU A 10 -9.13 -36.66 -10.86
C GLU A 10 -8.07 -37.54 -10.12
N LEU A 11 -7.51 -37.02 -9.02
CA LEU A 11 -6.54 -37.71 -8.17
C LEU A 11 -7.19 -38.57 -7.07
N GLY A 12 -8.51 -38.51 -6.89
CA GLY A 12 -9.20 -39.19 -5.80
C GLY A 12 -8.95 -38.59 -4.42
N VAL A 13 -8.53 -37.33 -4.35
CA VAL A 13 -8.32 -36.59 -3.09
C VAL A 13 -9.60 -35.86 -2.70
N HIS A 14 -9.99 -35.95 -1.43
CA HIS A 14 -11.25 -35.44 -0.93
C HIS A 14 -11.10 -34.30 0.09
N VAL A 15 -9.90 -34.15 0.67
CA VAL A 15 -9.59 -33.13 1.68
C VAL A 15 -8.35 -32.38 1.26
N ASN A 16 -8.39 -31.06 1.30
CA ASN A 16 -7.22 -30.21 1.07
C ASN A 16 -6.90 -29.41 2.32
N PHE A 17 -5.69 -29.57 2.86
CA PHE A 17 -5.19 -28.75 3.99
C PHE A 17 -4.79 -27.35 3.51
N ALA A 18 -5.77 -26.66 2.98
CA ALA A 18 -5.74 -25.27 2.51
C ALA A 18 -7.14 -24.66 2.60
N PRO A 19 -7.23 -23.33 2.70
CA PRO A 19 -6.21 -22.30 2.58
C PRO A 19 -5.40 -22.08 3.85
N ASP A 20 -4.27 -21.37 3.68
CA ASP A 20 -3.53 -20.78 4.78
C ASP A 20 -4.27 -19.51 5.22
N ALA A 21 -4.77 -19.49 6.45
CA ALA A 21 -5.56 -18.39 7.00
C ALA A 21 -4.73 -17.47 7.93
N ASP A 22 -3.45 -17.74 8.05
CA ASP A 22 -2.52 -16.99 8.87
C ASP A 22 -2.32 -15.58 8.30
N VAL A 23 -2.45 -14.56 9.15
CA VAL A 23 -2.19 -13.16 8.80
C VAL A 23 -0.71 -12.88 9.01
N ASN A 24 0.06 -12.69 7.93
CA ASN A 24 1.52 -12.58 7.99
C ASN A 24 1.96 -11.16 8.39
N THR A 25 1.84 -10.81 9.66
CA THR A 25 2.26 -9.51 10.21
C THR A 25 3.75 -9.44 10.49
N ASN A 26 4.43 -10.58 10.60
CA ASN A 26 5.88 -10.65 10.76
C ASN A 26 6.56 -10.97 9.42
N PRO A 27 7.27 -10.01 8.79
CA PRO A 27 7.96 -10.24 7.52
C PRO A 27 9.12 -11.25 7.64
N LEU A 28 9.59 -11.55 8.85
CA LEU A 28 10.64 -12.53 9.12
C LEU A 28 10.10 -13.92 9.47
N ASN A 29 8.79 -14.12 9.47
CA ASN A 29 8.18 -15.42 9.75
C ASN A 29 8.79 -16.51 8.84
N PRO A 30 9.41 -17.56 9.42
CA PRO A 30 10.15 -18.56 8.61
C PRO A 30 9.24 -19.60 7.96
N VAL A 31 7.96 -19.69 8.34
CA VAL A 31 7.04 -20.78 7.94
C VAL A 31 5.93 -20.31 7.01
N ILE A 32 5.28 -19.21 7.38
CA ILE A 32 4.05 -18.77 6.70
C ILE A 32 4.39 -18.00 5.42
N HIS A 33 5.05 -16.88 5.52
CA HIS A 33 5.59 -16.16 4.36
C HIS A 33 4.66 -16.07 3.15
N VAL A 34 5.14 -16.63 2.02
CA VAL A 34 4.44 -16.68 0.72
C VAL A 34 3.19 -17.58 0.72
N ARG A 35 2.95 -18.32 1.78
CA ARG A 35 1.75 -19.14 1.94
C ARG A 35 0.54 -18.31 2.34
N SER A 36 0.77 -17.19 3.05
CA SER A 36 -0.28 -16.27 3.47
C SER A 36 -0.82 -15.44 2.31
N PHE A 37 -2.08 -15.04 2.42
CA PHE A 37 -2.71 -14.06 1.52
C PHE A 37 -2.35 -12.61 1.85
N GLY A 38 -1.55 -12.36 2.90
CA GLY A 38 -1.06 -11.03 3.23
C GLY A 38 -1.05 -10.68 4.72
N GLU A 39 -0.86 -9.41 5.02
CA GLU A 39 -0.77 -8.87 6.38
C GLU A 39 -2.06 -8.16 6.86
N ASN A 40 -3.04 -7.97 5.98
CA ASN A 40 -4.31 -7.35 6.33
C ASN A 40 -5.37 -8.43 6.66
N PRO A 41 -5.90 -8.49 7.90
CA PRO A 41 -6.79 -9.56 8.35
C PRO A 41 -8.07 -9.67 7.50
N GLN A 42 -8.65 -8.54 7.10
CA GLN A 42 -9.88 -8.50 6.31
C GLN A 42 -9.64 -9.09 4.91
N ARG A 43 -8.54 -8.69 4.26
CA ARG A 43 -8.18 -9.22 2.94
C ARG A 43 -7.81 -10.70 2.98
N VAL A 44 -7.13 -11.13 4.03
CA VAL A 44 -6.85 -12.56 4.26
C VAL A 44 -8.17 -13.32 4.40
N ALA A 45 -9.10 -12.84 5.22
CA ALA A 45 -10.42 -13.46 5.41
C ALA A 45 -11.22 -13.57 4.11
N GLU A 46 -11.29 -12.49 3.32
CA GLU A 46 -11.95 -12.50 1.99
C GLU A 46 -11.38 -13.60 1.08
N LYS A 47 -10.05 -13.74 1.04
CA LYS A 47 -9.36 -14.74 0.22
C LYS A 47 -9.58 -16.15 0.75
N VAL A 48 -9.50 -16.35 2.07
CA VAL A 48 -9.76 -17.63 2.75
C VAL A 48 -11.15 -18.13 2.44
N VAL A 49 -12.19 -17.29 2.64
CA VAL A 49 -13.57 -17.63 2.35
C VAL A 49 -13.78 -17.97 0.87
N ALA A 50 -13.24 -17.16 -0.04
CA ALA A 50 -13.36 -17.40 -1.48
C ALA A 50 -12.63 -18.68 -1.92
N TYR A 51 -11.47 -18.95 -1.33
CA TYR A 51 -10.68 -20.17 -1.58
C TYR A 51 -11.45 -21.42 -1.15
N SER A 52 -11.93 -21.42 0.09
CA SER A 52 -12.67 -22.55 0.66
C SER A 52 -13.97 -22.82 -0.09
N ARG A 53 -14.76 -21.78 -0.40
CA ARG A 53 -15.97 -21.94 -1.23
C ARG A 53 -15.67 -22.56 -2.59
N GLY A 54 -14.57 -22.17 -3.22
CA GLY A 54 -14.18 -22.74 -4.52
C GLY A 54 -13.79 -24.22 -4.44
N LEU A 55 -13.19 -24.70 -3.33
CA LEU A 55 -12.93 -26.11 -3.10
C LEU A 55 -14.22 -26.89 -2.81
N GLU A 56 -15.03 -26.39 -1.90
CA GLU A 56 -16.23 -27.10 -1.42
C GLU A 56 -17.33 -27.16 -2.47
N SER A 57 -17.49 -26.12 -3.28
CA SER A 57 -18.37 -26.18 -4.46
C SER A 57 -17.93 -27.24 -5.48
N GLY A 58 -16.66 -27.59 -5.48
CA GLY A 58 -16.09 -28.68 -6.26
C GLY A 58 -16.12 -30.05 -5.57
N GLY A 59 -16.66 -30.18 -4.35
CA GLY A 59 -16.75 -31.43 -3.59
C GLY A 59 -15.46 -31.84 -2.88
N ILE A 60 -14.58 -30.89 -2.58
CA ILE A 60 -13.36 -31.09 -1.80
C ILE A 60 -13.49 -30.33 -0.47
N LEU A 61 -13.31 -31.03 0.66
CA LEU A 61 -13.30 -30.38 1.97
C LEU A 61 -12.09 -29.46 2.07
N SER A 62 -12.32 -28.17 2.31
CA SER A 62 -11.26 -27.21 2.65
C SER A 62 -10.92 -27.27 4.12
N VAL A 63 -9.66 -27.13 4.49
CA VAL A 63 -9.20 -27.11 5.88
C VAL A 63 -8.32 -25.87 6.09
N CYS A 64 -8.90 -24.85 6.72
CA CYS A 64 -8.20 -23.60 7.03
C CYS A 64 -7.17 -23.80 8.14
N LYS A 65 -6.01 -23.18 8.02
CA LYS A 65 -4.87 -23.39 8.92
C LYS A 65 -4.01 -22.14 9.09
N HIS A 66 -3.30 -22.00 10.18
CA HIS A 66 -3.14 -22.88 11.37
C HIS A 66 -3.78 -22.18 12.58
N PHE A 67 -4.93 -22.66 12.99
CA PHE A 67 -5.64 -22.09 14.15
C PHE A 67 -4.78 -22.17 15.42
N PRO A 68 -4.70 -21.13 16.29
CA PRO A 68 -5.42 -19.87 16.25
C PRO A 68 -4.76 -18.73 15.41
N GLY A 69 -3.72 -19.00 14.66
CA GLY A 69 -2.99 -18.06 13.79
C GLY A 69 -1.49 -18.13 14.00
N HIS A 70 -0.73 -18.44 12.95
CA HIS A 70 0.73 -18.67 12.98
C HIS A 70 1.51 -17.54 12.29
N GLY A 71 0.82 -16.48 11.83
CA GLY A 71 1.41 -15.49 10.91
C GLY A 71 2.42 -14.53 11.52
N ASP A 72 2.43 -14.39 12.86
CA ASP A 72 3.31 -13.45 13.58
C ASP A 72 4.38 -14.15 14.44
N THR A 73 4.69 -15.40 14.14
CA THR A 73 5.73 -16.14 14.87
C THR A 73 7.10 -15.95 14.20
N ASP A 74 8.14 -15.99 15.01
CA ASP A 74 9.56 -15.90 14.62
C ASP A 74 10.30 -17.25 14.65
N VAL A 75 9.65 -18.28 15.18
CA VAL A 75 10.19 -19.63 15.33
C VAL A 75 9.48 -20.60 14.38
N ASP A 76 10.25 -21.45 13.74
CA ASP A 76 9.75 -22.54 12.92
C ASP A 76 9.19 -23.67 13.79
N SER A 77 7.88 -23.92 13.68
CA SER A 77 7.17 -24.98 14.43
C SER A 77 7.70 -26.40 14.16
N HIS A 78 8.42 -26.60 13.07
CA HIS A 78 9.14 -27.87 12.82
C HIS A 78 10.39 -28.04 13.69
N LYS A 79 10.92 -26.96 14.29
CA LYS A 79 12.15 -26.94 15.08
C LYS A 79 11.91 -26.79 16.57
N ALA A 80 10.93 -25.98 16.97
CA ALA A 80 10.56 -25.71 18.35
C ALA A 80 9.08 -25.28 18.43
N LEU A 81 8.54 -25.11 19.64
CA LEU A 81 7.19 -24.60 19.86
C LEU A 81 7.18 -23.06 19.76
N PRO A 82 6.54 -22.48 18.73
CA PRO A 82 6.43 -21.03 18.61
C PRO A 82 5.47 -20.46 19.66
N ALA A 83 5.74 -19.24 20.13
CA ALA A 83 4.89 -18.54 21.09
C ALA A 83 4.31 -17.25 20.51
N LEU A 84 3.06 -16.92 20.88
CA LEU A 84 2.42 -15.64 20.64
C LEU A 84 2.17 -14.95 21.98
N HIS A 85 2.72 -13.76 22.14
CA HIS A 85 2.69 -12.98 23.38
C HIS A 85 1.67 -11.84 23.35
N TYR A 86 0.57 -12.02 22.61
CA TYR A 86 -0.47 -11.02 22.44
C TYR A 86 -1.62 -11.21 23.42
N ASP A 87 -2.29 -10.10 23.75
CA ASP A 87 -3.54 -10.13 24.50
C ASP A 87 -4.71 -10.64 23.61
N ARG A 88 -5.82 -10.91 24.26
CA ARG A 88 -7.02 -11.41 23.59
C ARG A 88 -7.56 -10.44 22.54
N ALA A 89 -7.53 -9.15 22.79
CA ALA A 89 -8.07 -8.14 21.87
C ALA A 89 -7.28 -8.11 20.55
N ARG A 90 -5.95 -8.20 20.63
CA ARG A 90 -5.10 -8.31 19.44
C ARG A 90 -5.36 -9.61 18.70
N LEU A 91 -5.41 -10.74 19.38
CA LEU A 91 -5.71 -12.04 18.75
C LEU A 91 -7.08 -12.02 18.05
N ASP A 92 -8.08 -11.43 18.67
CA ASP A 92 -9.43 -11.32 18.09
C ASP A 92 -9.49 -10.45 16.82
N SER A 93 -8.68 -9.42 16.76
CA SER A 93 -8.68 -8.46 15.64
C SER A 93 -7.79 -8.85 14.48
N VAL A 94 -6.81 -9.71 14.69
CA VAL A 94 -5.81 -10.10 13.68
C VAL A 94 -5.81 -11.60 13.46
N GLU A 95 -5.26 -12.37 14.39
CA GLU A 95 -4.96 -13.79 14.19
C GLU A 95 -6.24 -14.63 14.03
N LEU A 96 -7.25 -14.39 14.85
CA LEU A 96 -8.52 -15.12 14.84
C LEU A 96 -9.50 -14.58 13.79
N TYR A 97 -9.28 -13.39 13.26
CA TYR A 97 -10.25 -12.73 12.37
C TYR A 97 -10.60 -13.56 11.12
N PRO A 98 -9.63 -14.11 10.35
CA PRO A 98 -9.96 -14.94 9.20
C PRO A 98 -10.72 -16.22 9.55
N PHE A 99 -10.42 -16.82 10.70
CA PHE A 99 -11.13 -18.03 11.18
C PHE A 99 -12.56 -17.71 11.57
N LYS A 100 -12.82 -16.58 12.22
CA LYS A 100 -14.18 -16.11 12.54
C LYS A 100 -15.03 -15.95 11.28
N GLU A 101 -14.48 -15.32 10.25
CA GLU A 101 -15.18 -15.13 8.97
C GLU A 101 -15.42 -16.46 8.25
N MET A 102 -14.47 -17.39 8.31
CA MET A 102 -14.62 -18.75 7.79
C MET A 102 -15.74 -19.52 8.51
N VAL A 103 -15.80 -19.44 9.84
CA VAL A 103 -16.87 -20.07 10.64
C VAL A 103 -18.24 -19.47 10.30
N ARG A 104 -18.34 -18.13 10.20
CA ARG A 104 -19.57 -17.44 9.77
C ARG A 104 -20.02 -17.85 8.37
N ALA A 105 -19.07 -18.14 7.48
CA ALA A 105 -19.36 -18.62 6.14
C ALA A 105 -19.79 -20.09 6.07
N GLY A 106 -19.78 -20.83 7.19
CA GLY A 106 -20.19 -22.23 7.29
C GLY A 106 -19.26 -23.21 6.59
N LEU A 107 -17.95 -22.92 6.53
CA LEU A 107 -16.95 -23.72 5.81
C LEU A 107 -16.33 -24.82 6.67
N GLY A 108 -15.87 -25.89 6.05
CA GLY A 108 -15.88 -27.23 6.54
C GLY A 108 -14.80 -27.75 7.47
N GLY A 109 -13.53 -27.32 7.40
CA GLY A 109 -12.43 -27.88 8.19
C GLY A 109 -11.51 -26.85 8.81
N VAL A 110 -10.94 -27.14 9.98
CA VAL A 110 -9.89 -26.34 10.63
C VAL A 110 -8.74 -27.25 11.05
N MET A 111 -7.50 -26.84 10.78
CA MET A 111 -6.31 -27.46 11.34
C MET A 111 -5.76 -26.58 12.45
N VAL A 112 -5.59 -27.18 13.63
CA VAL A 112 -5.02 -26.52 14.81
C VAL A 112 -3.50 -26.70 14.81
N GLY A 113 -2.78 -25.58 14.77
CA GLY A 113 -1.31 -25.58 14.82
C GLY A 113 -0.75 -25.87 16.22
N HIS A 114 0.56 -26.02 16.28
CA HIS A 114 1.27 -26.18 17.55
C HIS A 114 1.84 -24.84 17.99
N LEU A 115 1.06 -24.07 18.74
CA LEU A 115 1.41 -22.73 19.20
C LEU A 115 1.23 -22.61 20.71
N GLN A 116 2.11 -21.89 21.35
CA GLN A 116 1.96 -21.47 22.73
C GLN A 116 1.30 -20.09 22.75
N VAL A 117 0.09 -19.98 23.34
CA VAL A 117 -0.69 -18.73 23.35
C VAL A 117 -1.26 -18.50 24.74
N GLN A 118 -0.52 -17.77 25.56
CA GLN A 118 -0.85 -17.55 26.97
C GLN A 118 -2.22 -16.90 27.18
N ALA A 119 -2.65 -16.01 26.30
CA ALA A 119 -3.96 -15.36 26.42
C ALA A 119 -5.15 -16.31 26.16
N LEU A 120 -4.91 -17.50 25.58
CA LEU A 120 -5.93 -18.52 25.28
C LEU A 120 -5.83 -19.73 26.20
N ASP A 121 -4.65 -20.02 26.72
CA ASP A 121 -4.44 -21.08 27.70
C ASP A 121 -3.58 -20.55 28.86
N PRO A 122 -4.20 -20.37 30.05
CA PRO A 122 -3.56 -19.72 31.20
C PRO A 122 -2.33 -20.44 31.75
N ASP A 123 -2.17 -21.75 31.48
CA ASP A 123 -0.95 -22.48 31.90
C ASP A 123 0.29 -22.00 31.13
N GLY A 124 0.08 -21.35 29.98
CA GLY A 124 1.11 -20.72 29.17
C GLY A 124 2.12 -21.66 28.53
N VAL A 125 1.94 -22.98 28.62
CA VAL A 125 2.88 -24.00 28.14
C VAL A 125 2.25 -25.06 27.24
N THR A 126 0.94 -25.29 27.35
CA THR A 126 0.24 -26.31 26.54
C THR A 126 0.11 -25.84 25.09
N PRO A 127 0.59 -26.63 24.10
CA PRO A 127 0.38 -26.31 22.69
C PRO A 127 -1.11 -26.23 22.34
N SER A 128 -1.50 -25.27 21.52
CA SER A 128 -2.89 -25.01 21.15
C SER A 128 -3.63 -26.24 20.62
N SER A 129 -2.96 -27.12 19.88
CA SER A 129 -3.53 -28.39 19.40
C SER A 129 -3.83 -29.42 20.50
N LEU A 130 -3.22 -29.28 21.67
CA LEU A 130 -3.42 -30.13 22.84
C LEU A 130 -4.22 -29.44 23.95
N SER A 131 -4.58 -28.18 23.76
CA SER A 131 -5.32 -27.37 24.72
C SER A 131 -6.83 -27.51 24.51
N ARG A 132 -7.56 -27.98 25.56
CA ARG A 132 -9.01 -28.02 25.58
C ARG A 132 -9.61 -26.59 25.52
N ASN A 133 -8.95 -25.63 26.18
CA ASN A 133 -9.37 -24.22 26.15
C ASN A 133 -9.39 -23.67 24.74
N VAL A 134 -8.38 -24.01 23.92
CA VAL A 134 -8.26 -23.54 22.54
C VAL A 134 -9.18 -24.31 21.59
N VAL A 135 -9.13 -25.65 21.60
CA VAL A 135 -9.86 -26.47 20.62
C VAL A 135 -11.34 -26.54 20.93
N THR A 136 -11.70 -26.87 22.17
CA THR A 136 -13.10 -26.97 22.58
C THR A 136 -13.64 -25.61 22.97
N GLY A 137 -13.04 -24.94 23.94
CA GLY A 137 -13.55 -23.69 24.51
C GLY A 137 -13.64 -22.57 23.47
N LEU A 138 -12.53 -22.25 22.80
CA LEU A 138 -12.53 -21.16 21.84
C LEU A 138 -13.13 -21.58 20.49
N LEU A 139 -12.57 -22.60 19.81
CA LEU A 139 -12.98 -22.89 18.43
C LEU A 139 -14.41 -23.45 18.35
N LYS A 140 -14.75 -24.45 19.19
CA LYS A 140 -16.06 -25.13 19.10
C LYS A 140 -17.17 -24.39 19.83
N ASP A 141 -16.92 -23.95 21.06
CA ASP A 141 -17.97 -23.40 21.91
C ASP A 141 -18.15 -21.90 21.66
N GLU A 142 -17.10 -21.10 21.74
CA GLU A 142 -17.20 -19.65 21.60
C GLU A 142 -17.41 -19.23 20.14
N LEU A 143 -16.56 -19.71 19.20
CA LEU A 143 -16.69 -19.38 17.78
C LEU A 143 -17.80 -20.19 17.09
N GLY A 144 -18.32 -21.24 17.73
CA GLY A 144 -19.42 -22.05 17.22
C GLY A 144 -19.06 -22.98 16.06
N PHE A 145 -17.78 -23.31 15.86
CA PHE A 145 -17.36 -24.16 14.76
C PHE A 145 -17.88 -25.60 14.88
N LYS A 146 -18.54 -26.11 13.85
CA LYS A 146 -19.16 -27.45 13.83
C LYS A 146 -18.47 -28.43 12.87
N GLY A 147 -17.53 -27.94 12.03
CA GLY A 147 -16.80 -28.73 11.04
C GLY A 147 -15.74 -29.67 11.64
N LEU A 148 -15.02 -30.39 10.77
CA LEU A 148 -13.93 -31.28 11.21
C LEU A 148 -12.73 -30.48 11.73
N VAL A 149 -12.21 -30.90 12.87
CA VAL A 149 -10.99 -30.33 13.47
C VAL A 149 -9.85 -31.33 13.35
N PHE A 150 -8.78 -30.90 12.72
CA PHE A 150 -7.54 -31.66 12.54
C PHE A 150 -6.44 -31.09 13.43
N THR A 151 -5.53 -31.93 13.89
CA THR A 151 -4.24 -31.41 14.40
C THR A 151 -3.30 -31.11 13.22
N ASP A 152 -2.32 -30.25 13.42
CA ASP A 152 -1.09 -30.32 12.63
C ASP A 152 -0.31 -31.59 12.96
N ALA A 153 0.78 -31.87 12.27
CA ALA A 153 1.49 -33.14 12.37
C ALA A 153 2.10 -33.36 13.78
N LEU A 154 1.65 -34.40 14.48
CA LEU A 154 2.07 -34.70 15.85
C LEU A 154 3.52 -35.17 16.00
N ASP A 155 4.21 -35.44 14.91
CA ASP A 155 5.64 -35.76 14.86
C ASP A 155 6.54 -34.51 14.75
N MET A 156 5.98 -33.31 14.70
CA MET A 156 6.73 -32.07 14.75
C MET A 156 7.41 -31.87 16.11
N LYS A 157 8.65 -31.35 16.11
CA LYS A 157 9.47 -31.21 17.32
C LYS A 157 8.82 -30.41 18.45
N GLY A 158 7.92 -29.50 18.11
CA GLY A 158 7.17 -28.71 19.11
C GLY A 158 6.29 -29.55 20.03
N VAL A 159 5.88 -30.78 19.62
CA VAL A 159 4.94 -31.62 20.38
C VAL A 159 5.36 -33.08 20.47
N SER A 160 6.21 -33.59 19.61
CA SER A 160 6.52 -35.03 19.48
C SER A 160 7.12 -35.68 20.73
N ALA A 161 7.74 -34.90 21.62
CA ALA A 161 8.29 -35.38 22.88
C ALA A 161 7.24 -35.44 24.02
N ILE A 162 6.01 -34.94 23.80
CA ILE A 162 4.97 -34.91 24.83
C ILE A 162 4.38 -36.32 24.97
N PRO A 163 4.42 -36.94 26.17
CA PRO A 163 3.83 -38.26 26.39
C PRO A 163 2.33 -38.26 26.09
N GLN A 164 1.83 -39.34 25.49
CA GLN A 164 0.42 -39.51 25.15
C GLN A 164 -0.14 -38.38 24.29
N VAL A 165 0.67 -37.90 23.35
CA VAL A 165 0.33 -36.73 22.50
C VAL A 165 -0.95 -36.96 21.69
N THR A 166 -1.14 -38.19 21.19
CA THR A 166 -2.33 -38.57 20.39
C THR A 166 -3.61 -38.53 21.24
N THR A 167 -3.56 -39.07 22.43
CA THR A 167 -4.67 -39.06 23.39
C THR A 167 -5.02 -37.66 23.84
N LYS A 168 -4.00 -36.87 24.20
CA LYS A 168 -4.17 -35.45 24.59
C LYS A 168 -4.82 -34.62 23.47
N ALA A 169 -4.40 -34.84 22.23
CA ALA A 169 -5.00 -34.17 21.09
C ALA A 169 -6.51 -34.49 20.93
N LEU A 170 -6.91 -35.73 21.07
CA LEU A 170 -8.33 -36.09 21.02
C LEU A 170 -9.12 -35.53 22.22
N LEU A 171 -8.57 -35.58 23.45
CA LEU A 171 -9.17 -35.00 24.63
C LEU A 171 -9.28 -33.46 24.57
N ALA A 172 -8.38 -32.79 23.88
CA ALA A 172 -8.50 -31.36 23.61
C ALA A 172 -9.73 -31.02 22.76
N GLY A 173 -10.20 -31.97 21.94
CA GLY A 173 -11.39 -31.79 21.11
C GLY A 173 -11.13 -31.94 19.60
N ASN A 174 -9.93 -32.28 19.16
CA ASN A 174 -9.70 -32.58 17.74
C ASN A 174 -10.49 -33.81 17.31
N ASP A 175 -10.98 -33.82 16.08
CA ASP A 175 -11.74 -34.95 15.52
C ASP A 175 -10.82 -35.95 14.79
N MET A 176 -9.71 -35.45 14.23
CA MET A 176 -8.69 -36.21 13.51
C MET A 176 -7.29 -35.77 13.92
N VAL A 177 -6.40 -36.75 14.07
CA VAL A 177 -4.98 -36.51 14.38
C VAL A 177 -4.12 -36.85 13.17
N LEU A 178 -3.15 -35.98 12.86
CA LEU A 178 -2.20 -36.19 11.77
C LEU A 178 -0.93 -36.83 12.33
N VAL A 179 -0.73 -38.10 12.01
CA VAL A 179 0.44 -38.88 12.42
C VAL A 179 1.14 -39.40 11.17
N GLN A 180 2.38 -38.95 10.91
CA GLN A 180 3.15 -39.34 9.74
C GLN A 180 3.96 -40.62 9.98
N PHE A 181 4.50 -40.78 11.21
CA PHE A 181 5.33 -41.90 11.60
C PHE A 181 4.72 -42.59 12.84
N ASN A 182 5.06 -43.86 13.03
CA ASN A 182 4.62 -44.65 14.20
C ASN A 182 3.11 -44.77 14.39
N THR A 183 2.34 -44.81 13.30
CA THR A 183 0.87 -44.93 13.36
C THR A 183 0.41 -46.12 14.24
N LYS A 184 1.17 -47.24 14.23
CA LYS A 184 0.87 -48.39 15.07
C LYS A 184 0.91 -48.04 16.55
N ASN A 185 1.92 -47.31 16.99
CA ASN A 185 2.05 -46.87 18.38
C ASN A 185 0.96 -45.89 18.77
N ALA A 186 0.60 -44.97 17.87
CA ALA A 186 -0.51 -44.02 18.11
C ALA A 186 -1.86 -44.74 18.27
N VAL A 187 -2.11 -45.77 17.46
CA VAL A 187 -3.33 -46.60 17.62
C VAL A 187 -3.30 -47.35 18.94
N GLN A 188 -2.17 -47.96 19.34
CA GLN A 188 -2.06 -48.67 20.60
C GLN A 188 -2.25 -47.72 21.79
N GLU A 189 -1.67 -46.52 21.76
CA GLU A 189 -1.88 -45.47 22.77
C GLU A 189 -3.37 -45.15 22.97
N LEU A 190 -4.13 -45.05 21.88
CA LEU A 190 -5.58 -44.78 21.95
C LEU A 190 -6.36 -45.99 22.50
N VAL A 191 -5.97 -47.23 22.15
CA VAL A 191 -6.58 -48.45 22.72
C VAL A 191 -6.37 -48.46 24.22
N ASP A 192 -5.13 -48.25 24.68
CA ASP A 192 -4.79 -48.24 26.11
C ASP A 192 -5.53 -47.10 26.84
N ALA A 193 -5.69 -45.93 26.21
CA ALA A 193 -6.46 -44.81 26.78
C ALA A 193 -7.97 -45.12 26.95
N VAL A 194 -8.54 -45.86 26.01
CA VAL A 194 -9.95 -46.30 26.13
C VAL A 194 -10.09 -47.39 27.19
N GLU A 195 -9.20 -48.38 27.22
CA GLU A 195 -9.23 -49.48 28.18
C GLU A 195 -9.02 -49.01 29.62
N SER A 196 -8.16 -47.99 29.82
CA SER A 196 -7.94 -47.35 31.13
C SER A 196 -9.06 -46.36 31.55
N GLY A 197 -9.99 -46.05 30.65
CA GLY A 197 -11.05 -45.07 30.89
C GLY A 197 -10.60 -43.61 30.80
N GLN A 198 -9.37 -43.34 30.34
CA GLN A 198 -8.86 -41.99 30.13
C GLN A 198 -9.58 -41.29 28.96
N LEU A 199 -9.86 -42.02 27.88
CA LEU A 199 -10.67 -41.57 26.75
C LEU A 199 -12.01 -42.32 26.73
N SER A 200 -13.14 -41.61 26.80
CA SER A 200 -14.47 -42.23 26.73
C SER A 200 -14.69 -42.87 25.35
N LYS A 201 -15.21 -44.11 25.37
CA LYS A 201 -15.62 -44.77 24.13
C LYS A 201 -16.70 -43.98 23.38
N ASP A 202 -17.66 -43.42 24.12
CA ASP A 202 -18.75 -42.62 23.53
C ASP A 202 -18.22 -41.37 22.83
N GLU A 203 -17.19 -40.72 23.40
CA GLU A 203 -16.51 -39.58 22.77
C GLU A 203 -15.77 -39.99 21.49
N LEU A 204 -15.05 -41.12 21.54
CA LEU A 204 -14.36 -41.67 20.35
C LEU A 204 -15.37 -42.03 19.25
N ASP A 205 -16.46 -42.71 19.62
CA ASP A 205 -17.54 -43.10 18.70
C ASP A 205 -18.21 -41.86 18.07
N ALA A 206 -18.40 -40.79 18.82
CA ALA A 206 -18.93 -39.53 18.30
C ALA A 206 -17.98 -38.89 17.26
N LYS A 207 -16.67 -38.87 17.52
CA LYS A 207 -15.65 -38.39 16.57
C LYS A 207 -15.62 -39.28 15.31
N CYS A 208 -15.62 -40.60 15.45
CA CYS A 208 -15.69 -41.56 14.35
C CYS A 208 -16.94 -41.33 13.49
N ARG A 209 -18.09 -41.18 14.12
CA ARG A 209 -19.38 -40.90 13.44
C ARG A 209 -19.30 -39.61 12.62
N LYS A 210 -18.70 -38.55 13.17
CA LYS A 210 -18.52 -37.29 12.50
C LYS A 210 -17.63 -37.44 11.27
N VAL A 211 -16.50 -38.14 11.36
CA VAL A 211 -15.61 -38.44 10.23
C VAL A 211 -16.34 -39.25 9.16
N LEU A 212 -17.11 -40.28 9.54
CA LEU A 212 -17.90 -41.09 8.61
C LEU A 212 -18.97 -40.27 7.90
N MET A 213 -19.61 -39.33 8.61
CA MET A 213 -20.57 -38.39 8.02
C MET A 213 -19.93 -37.55 6.94
N TYR A 214 -18.74 -36.99 7.19
CA TYR A 214 -18.00 -36.20 6.18
C TYR A 214 -17.59 -37.09 4.99
N LYS A 215 -17.13 -38.32 5.22
CA LYS A 215 -16.87 -39.28 4.14
C LYS A 215 -18.11 -39.52 3.29
N TYR A 216 -19.27 -39.66 3.94
CA TYR A 216 -20.55 -39.82 3.24
C TYR A 216 -20.91 -38.59 2.40
N MET A 217 -20.81 -37.38 2.97
CA MET A 217 -21.08 -36.11 2.30
C MET A 217 -20.16 -35.89 1.09
N LEU A 218 -18.90 -36.31 1.17
CA LEU A 218 -17.90 -36.23 0.09
C LEU A 218 -18.08 -37.35 -0.97
N GLY A 219 -19.17 -38.14 -0.90
CA GLY A 219 -19.47 -39.16 -1.91
C GLY A 219 -18.75 -40.48 -1.74
N LEU A 220 -18.02 -40.69 -0.64
CA LEU A 220 -17.26 -41.92 -0.38
C LEU A 220 -18.13 -43.15 0.02
N ARG A 221 -19.46 -42.99 0.07
CA ARG A 221 -20.40 -44.07 0.30
C ARG A 221 -20.38 -45.13 -0.78
N ASN A 222 -20.31 -44.68 -2.02
CA ASN A 222 -20.35 -45.54 -3.19
C ASN A 222 -18.94 -46.03 -3.54
N ARG A 223 -18.84 -47.21 -4.16
CA ARG A 223 -17.57 -47.76 -4.61
C ARG A 223 -16.85 -46.71 -5.47
N GLN A 224 -15.66 -46.31 -5.04
CA GLN A 224 -14.87 -45.33 -5.79
C GLN A 224 -14.63 -45.81 -7.23
N PRO A 225 -14.80 -44.95 -8.22
CA PRO A 225 -14.34 -45.29 -9.55
C PRO A 225 -12.80 -45.53 -9.49
N GLN A 226 -12.32 -46.56 -10.14
CA GLN A 226 -10.88 -46.80 -10.24
C GLN A 226 -10.20 -45.57 -10.88
N LEU A 227 -9.14 -45.09 -10.22
CA LEU A 227 -8.35 -43.98 -10.77
C LEU A 227 -7.80 -44.36 -12.15
N ARG A 228 -8.13 -43.55 -13.14
CA ARG A 228 -7.59 -43.70 -14.49
C ARG A 228 -6.23 -43.05 -14.55
N VAL A 229 -5.17 -43.81 -14.29
CA VAL A 229 -3.78 -43.31 -14.33
C VAL A 229 -3.36 -42.94 -15.76
N SER A 230 -3.76 -43.72 -16.77
CA SER A 230 -3.46 -43.41 -18.17
C SER A 230 -4.06 -42.06 -18.58
N GLY A 231 -3.23 -41.16 -19.12
CA GLY A 231 -3.65 -39.82 -19.55
C GLY A 231 -3.98 -38.83 -18.40
N MET A 232 -3.66 -39.16 -17.15
CA MET A 232 -3.96 -38.31 -15.98
C MET A 232 -3.31 -36.93 -16.11
N SER A 233 -2.05 -36.85 -16.56
CA SER A 233 -1.34 -35.59 -16.76
C SER A 233 -2.10 -34.64 -17.70
N TYR A 234 -2.67 -35.14 -18.77
CA TYR A 234 -3.46 -34.34 -19.72
C TYR A 234 -4.79 -33.86 -19.10
N ARG A 235 -5.44 -34.70 -18.27
CA ARG A 235 -6.69 -34.33 -17.60
C ARG A 235 -6.47 -33.33 -16.46
N ILE A 236 -5.31 -33.32 -15.85
CA ILE A 236 -4.95 -32.33 -14.82
C ILE A 236 -4.50 -31.03 -15.47
N ASN A 237 -3.60 -31.08 -16.44
CA ASN A 237 -2.99 -29.93 -17.09
C ASN A 237 -3.72 -29.56 -18.39
N THR A 238 -5.02 -29.29 -18.32
CA THR A 238 -5.79 -28.87 -19.50
C THR A 238 -5.38 -27.47 -19.96
N GLU A 239 -5.71 -27.12 -21.20
CA GLU A 239 -5.46 -25.78 -21.74
C GLU A 239 -6.17 -24.72 -20.92
N GLU A 240 -7.38 -24.99 -20.43
CA GLU A 240 -8.13 -24.09 -19.56
C GLU A 240 -7.41 -23.86 -18.21
N ALA A 241 -6.85 -24.93 -17.61
CA ALA A 241 -6.08 -24.83 -16.38
C ALA A 241 -4.83 -23.97 -16.57
N GLN A 242 -4.12 -24.17 -17.68
CA GLN A 242 -2.93 -23.39 -18.05
C GLN A 242 -3.29 -21.92 -18.33
N ALA A 243 -4.37 -21.68 -19.06
CA ALA A 243 -4.86 -20.33 -19.35
C ALA A 243 -5.29 -19.59 -18.08
N LEU A 244 -5.94 -20.30 -17.13
CA LEU A 244 -6.30 -19.75 -15.81
C LEU A 244 -5.05 -19.40 -15.00
N ALA A 245 -4.06 -20.26 -14.96
CA ALA A 245 -2.80 -20.01 -14.27
C ALA A 245 -2.08 -18.78 -14.86
N ALA A 246 -2.01 -18.68 -16.19
CA ALA A 246 -1.44 -17.52 -16.88
C ALA A 246 -2.23 -16.24 -16.56
N LYS A 247 -3.56 -16.30 -16.55
CA LYS A 247 -4.42 -15.16 -16.16
C LYS A 247 -4.11 -14.69 -14.74
N LEU A 248 -3.97 -15.62 -13.78
CA LEU A 248 -3.66 -15.27 -12.39
C LEU A 248 -2.28 -14.61 -12.26
N ARG A 249 -1.25 -15.16 -12.91
CA ARG A 249 0.10 -14.56 -12.95
C ARG A 249 0.08 -13.14 -13.51
N ARG A 250 -0.59 -12.94 -14.66
CA ARG A 250 -0.71 -11.61 -15.27
C ARG A 250 -1.47 -10.62 -14.40
N SER A 251 -2.52 -11.08 -13.71
CA SER A 251 -3.29 -10.23 -12.77
C SER A 251 -2.48 -9.84 -11.52
N ALA A 252 -1.43 -10.59 -11.20
CA ALA A 252 -0.55 -10.30 -10.07
C ALA A 252 0.53 -9.27 -10.42
N VAL A 253 0.76 -8.95 -11.71
CA VAL A 253 1.76 -7.94 -12.10
C VAL A 253 1.41 -6.61 -11.42
N THR A 254 2.35 -6.11 -10.63
CA THR A 254 2.17 -4.94 -9.80
C THR A 254 3.16 -3.84 -10.18
N VAL A 255 2.66 -2.67 -10.53
CA VAL A 255 3.48 -1.46 -10.68
C VAL A 255 3.53 -0.78 -9.32
N LEU A 256 4.65 -0.90 -8.61
CA LEU A 256 4.79 -0.43 -7.22
C LEU A 256 4.82 1.10 -7.13
N ASN A 257 5.48 1.75 -8.06
CA ASN A 257 5.46 3.20 -8.24
C ASN A 257 5.56 3.55 -9.73
N ASN A 258 5.07 4.73 -10.09
CA ASN A 258 5.17 5.31 -11.43
C ASN A 258 5.21 6.84 -11.29
N TYR A 259 6.37 7.36 -10.92
CA TYR A 259 6.52 8.79 -10.69
C TYR A 259 6.54 9.54 -12.02
N PHE A 260 5.77 10.64 -12.06
CA PHE A 260 5.66 11.51 -13.24
C PHE A 260 5.20 10.80 -14.52
N ASP A 261 4.44 9.72 -14.34
CA ASP A 261 3.92 8.90 -15.44
C ASP A 261 5.02 8.50 -16.45
N VAL A 262 6.20 8.11 -15.90
CA VAL A 262 7.30 7.60 -16.72
C VAL A 262 6.88 6.35 -17.51
N LEU A 263 5.94 5.59 -16.97
CA LEU A 263 5.19 4.57 -17.69
C LEU A 263 3.83 5.11 -18.09
N PRO A 264 3.38 4.82 -19.33
CA PRO A 264 4.01 3.96 -20.33
C PRO A 264 5.24 4.60 -20.96
N LEU A 265 6.20 3.74 -21.37
CA LEU A 265 7.38 4.19 -22.12
C LEU A 265 6.96 4.70 -23.50
N ALA A 266 7.58 5.80 -23.92
CA ALA A 266 7.47 6.23 -25.31
C ALA A 266 8.35 5.34 -26.21
N PRO A 267 7.82 4.81 -27.32
CA PRO A 267 8.59 3.99 -28.24
C PRO A 267 9.49 4.86 -29.13
N VAL A 268 10.56 5.41 -28.56
CA VAL A 268 11.55 6.20 -29.32
C VAL A 268 12.75 5.31 -29.59
N GLU A 269 13.11 5.20 -30.87
CA GLU A 269 14.21 4.35 -31.30
C GLU A 269 15.57 4.91 -30.81
N GLY A 270 16.39 4.05 -30.21
CA GLY A 270 17.74 4.40 -29.74
C GLY A 270 17.81 5.11 -28.39
N ASP A 271 16.69 5.50 -27.80
CA ASP A 271 16.64 6.24 -26.52
C ASP A 271 16.59 5.34 -25.28
N ILE A 272 16.35 4.04 -25.45
CA ILE A 272 16.11 3.09 -24.34
C ILE A 272 17.28 2.11 -24.21
N ALA A 273 17.90 2.05 -23.05
CA ALA A 273 18.78 0.97 -22.64
C ALA A 273 18.04 -0.04 -21.78
N VAL A 274 18.30 -1.32 -21.99
CA VAL A 274 17.90 -2.42 -21.11
C VAL A 274 19.14 -3.01 -20.47
N LEU A 275 19.23 -2.95 -19.15
CA LEU A 275 20.26 -3.60 -18.36
C LEU A 275 19.68 -4.85 -17.70
N SER A 276 20.10 -6.02 -18.13
CA SER A 276 19.76 -7.30 -17.50
C SER A 276 20.72 -7.63 -16.37
N ILE A 277 20.22 -7.91 -15.17
CA ILE A 277 21.00 -8.37 -14.02
C ILE A 277 20.52 -9.75 -13.60
N GLY A 278 21.45 -10.70 -13.57
CA GLY A 278 21.16 -12.10 -13.23
C GLY A 278 21.90 -13.10 -14.12
N GLU A 279 21.33 -14.29 -14.29
CA GLU A 279 21.87 -15.28 -15.20
C GLU A 279 21.70 -14.82 -16.66
N LYS A 280 22.71 -15.10 -17.46
CA LYS A 280 22.68 -14.73 -18.87
C LYS A 280 21.48 -15.37 -19.58
N GLU A 281 20.77 -14.59 -20.35
CA GLU A 281 19.57 -14.99 -21.09
C GLU A 281 18.33 -15.36 -20.26
N ALA A 282 18.38 -15.25 -18.93
CA ALA A 282 17.22 -15.53 -18.09
C ALA A 282 16.00 -14.64 -18.40
N ASP A 283 16.22 -13.45 -18.94
CA ASP A 283 15.20 -12.50 -19.39
C ASP A 283 15.17 -12.33 -20.93
N ALA A 284 15.72 -13.26 -21.68
CA ALA A 284 15.71 -13.19 -23.15
C ALA A 284 14.31 -12.94 -23.76
N PRO A 285 13.21 -13.56 -23.28
CA PRO A 285 11.87 -13.24 -23.76
C PRO A 285 11.45 -11.77 -23.53
N PHE A 286 11.89 -11.17 -22.42
CA PHE A 286 11.67 -9.76 -22.12
C PHE A 286 12.46 -8.87 -23.08
N VAL A 287 13.75 -9.11 -23.23
CA VAL A 287 14.64 -8.35 -24.12
C VAL A 287 14.16 -8.40 -25.57
N GLU A 288 13.78 -9.57 -26.06
CA GLU A 288 13.25 -9.73 -27.43
C GLU A 288 11.90 -9.02 -27.61
N ALA A 289 11.04 -9.04 -26.60
CA ALA A 289 9.79 -8.29 -26.63
C ALA A 289 10.05 -6.76 -26.58
N MET A 290 11.04 -6.30 -25.81
CA MET A 290 11.45 -4.89 -25.80
C MET A 290 11.96 -4.45 -27.17
N LYS A 291 12.83 -5.24 -27.84
CA LYS A 291 13.31 -4.95 -29.20
C LYS A 291 12.18 -4.83 -30.23
N LYS A 292 11.11 -5.58 -30.09
CA LYS A 292 9.94 -5.51 -30.98
C LYS A 292 9.09 -4.26 -30.76
N ASN A 293 9.18 -3.63 -29.60
CA ASN A 293 8.36 -2.47 -29.22
C ASN A 293 9.09 -1.14 -29.41
N ALA A 294 10.43 -1.16 -29.26
CA ALA A 294 11.28 0.01 -29.43
C ALA A 294 12.70 -0.46 -29.81
N GLY A 295 13.45 0.38 -30.53
CA GLY A 295 14.87 0.17 -30.73
C GLY A 295 15.60 0.32 -29.40
N ILE A 296 16.16 -0.77 -28.88
CA ILE A 296 16.86 -0.76 -27.59
C ILE A 296 18.33 -1.17 -27.76
N SER A 297 19.17 -0.65 -26.84
CA SER A 297 20.49 -1.22 -26.59
C SER A 297 20.42 -2.12 -25.36
N HIS A 298 21.05 -3.30 -25.42
CA HIS A 298 20.99 -4.30 -24.37
C HIS A 298 22.36 -4.50 -23.73
N PHE A 299 22.39 -4.47 -22.40
CA PHE A 299 23.55 -4.69 -21.55
C PHE A 299 23.25 -5.81 -20.55
N HIS A 300 24.27 -6.55 -20.15
CA HIS A 300 24.11 -7.64 -19.17
C HIS A 300 25.20 -7.56 -18.10
N LEU A 301 24.78 -7.75 -16.84
CA LEU A 301 25.65 -7.92 -15.69
C LEU A 301 25.23 -9.17 -14.90
N PRO A 302 26.18 -10.06 -14.57
CA PRO A 302 25.89 -11.13 -13.62
C PRO A 302 25.75 -10.55 -12.20
N TRP A 303 25.08 -11.25 -11.31
CA TRP A 303 25.18 -10.94 -9.88
C TRP A 303 26.65 -11.03 -9.44
N ASN A 304 27.05 -10.15 -8.52
CA ASN A 304 28.43 -10.00 -8.04
C ASN A 304 29.46 -9.64 -9.14
N ALA A 305 29.03 -8.92 -10.17
CA ALA A 305 29.93 -8.37 -11.17
C ALA A 305 31.07 -7.58 -10.49
N ASP A 306 32.25 -7.53 -11.11
CA ASP A 306 33.35 -6.72 -10.61
C ASP A 306 33.10 -5.22 -10.84
N GLU A 307 33.83 -4.39 -10.11
CA GLU A 307 33.65 -2.94 -10.15
C GLU A 307 34.00 -2.33 -11.51
N ALA A 308 35.01 -2.88 -12.21
CA ALA A 308 35.41 -2.38 -13.51
C ALA A 308 34.30 -2.56 -14.54
N LEU A 309 33.67 -3.73 -14.56
CA LEU A 309 32.53 -4.02 -15.43
C LEU A 309 31.32 -3.14 -15.09
N TRP A 310 31.06 -2.88 -13.81
CA TRP A 310 29.99 -1.97 -13.38
C TRP A 310 30.24 -0.55 -13.89
N GLN A 311 31.46 -0.01 -13.73
CA GLN A 311 31.84 1.33 -14.19
C GLN A 311 31.74 1.46 -15.71
N GLU A 312 32.18 0.44 -16.44
CA GLU A 312 32.06 0.39 -17.90
C GLU A 312 30.59 0.48 -18.34
N VAL A 313 29.73 -0.39 -17.79
CA VAL A 313 28.30 -0.43 -18.14
C VAL A 313 27.61 0.87 -17.72
N GLN A 314 27.89 1.39 -16.53
CA GLN A 314 27.35 2.69 -16.10
C GLN A 314 27.73 3.82 -17.06
N GLY A 315 28.98 3.85 -17.52
CA GLY A 315 29.46 4.81 -18.52
C GLY A 315 28.69 4.73 -19.84
N GLN A 316 28.41 3.50 -20.29
CA GLN A 316 27.64 3.25 -21.51
C GLN A 316 26.16 3.65 -21.34
N LEU A 317 25.54 3.35 -20.19
CA LEU A 317 24.15 3.70 -19.89
C LEU A 317 23.91 5.21 -19.81
N ALA A 318 24.92 6.00 -19.52
CA ALA A 318 24.81 7.47 -19.43
C ALA A 318 24.40 8.16 -20.75
N ALA A 319 24.55 7.48 -21.87
CA ALA A 319 24.16 8.01 -23.20
C ALA A 319 22.64 7.91 -23.46
N PHE A 320 21.89 7.14 -22.67
CA PHE A 320 20.48 6.87 -22.93
C PHE A 320 19.54 7.76 -22.11
N ARG A 321 18.39 8.07 -22.69
CA ARG A 321 17.36 8.92 -22.05
C ARG A 321 16.43 8.11 -21.13
N ARG A 322 16.34 6.81 -21.29
CA ARG A 322 15.54 5.89 -20.47
C ARG A 322 16.36 4.63 -20.18
N VAL A 323 16.36 4.18 -18.95
CA VAL A 323 17.05 2.94 -18.56
C VAL A 323 16.06 2.02 -17.87
N VAL A 324 15.87 0.86 -18.47
CA VAL A 324 15.06 -0.24 -17.90
C VAL A 324 16.02 -1.28 -17.34
N ILE A 325 15.90 -1.57 -16.06
CA ILE A 325 16.72 -2.57 -15.36
C ILE A 325 15.88 -3.81 -15.17
N SER A 326 16.24 -4.90 -15.83
CA SER A 326 15.60 -6.21 -15.73
C SER A 326 16.34 -7.06 -14.71
N ILE A 327 15.65 -7.49 -13.66
CA ILE A 327 16.23 -8.30 -12.58
C ILE A 327 15.61 -9.68 -12.59
N THR A 328 16.46 -10.70 -12.76
CA THR A 328 16.10 -12.11 -12.75
C THR A 328 16.93 -12.88 -11.72
N GLY A 329 16.50 -14.13 -11.37
CA GLY A 329 17.26 -15.06 -10.56
C GLY A 329 16.99 -14.96 -9.06
N SER A 330 17.86 -15.60 -8.28
CA SER A 330 17.59 -16.04 -6.93
C SER A 330 17.59 -14.95 -5.87
N ALA A 331 17.13 -15.38 -4.71
CA ALA A 331 16.84 -14.58 -3.54
C ALA A 331 18.05 -13.92 -2.85
N TYR A 332 19.27 -14.16 -3.26
CA TYR A 332 20.43 -13.56 -2.61
C TYR A 332 20.99 -12.40 -3.42
N VAL A 333 20.88 -11.20 -2.87
CA VAL A 333 21.49 -9.98 -3.38
C VAL A 333 22.62 -9.62 -2.42
N SER A 334 23.84 -9.48 -2.91
CA SER A 334 24.98 -9.13 -2.06
C SER A 334 24.98 -7.63 -1.72
N ASP A 335 25.65 -7.27 -0.62
CA ASP A 335 25.83 -5.86 -0.23
C ASP A 335 26.53 -5.06 -1.34
N ARG A 336 27.37 -5.71 -2.13
CA ARG A 336 28.03 -5.12 -3.28
C ARG A 336 27.04 -4.77 -4.39
N ASP A 337 26.16 -5.69 -4.74
CA ASP A 337 25.11 -5.42 -5.75
C ASP A 337 24.17 -4.30 -5.29
N VAL A 338 23.83 -4.29 -3.99
CA VAL A 338 23.04 -3.20 -3.38
C VAL A 338 23.75 -1.88 -3.54
N ALA A 339 25.04 -1.80 -3.19
CA ALA A 339 25.83 -0.58 -3.27
C ALA A 339 25.95 -0.06 -4.71
N PHE A 340 26.12 -0.95 -5.68
CA PHE A 340 26.15 -0.58 -7.09
C PHE A 340 24.83 -0.02 -7.58
N LEU A 341 23.74 -0.71 -7.32
CA LEU A 341 22.41 -0.25 -7.76
C LEU A 341 22.00 1.05 -7.06
N GLU A 342 22.33 1.20 -5.78
CA GLU A 342 22.14 2.45 -5.06
C GLU A 342 23.01 3.59 -5.60
N GLY A 343 24.25 3.28 -5.96
CA GLY A 343 25.22 4.21 -6.52
C GLY A 343 24.95 4.61 -7.98
N LEU A 344 24.02 3.95 -8.66
CA LEU A 344 23.70 4.23 -10.06
C LEU A 344 23.12 5.64 -10.21
N ASN A 345 23.96 6.56 -10.73
CA ASN A 345 23.63 7.97 -10.88
C ASN A 345 23.57 8.39 -12.35
N LEU A 346 22.51 8.03 -13.02
CA LEU A 346 22.25 8.40 -14.42
C LEU A 346 21.32 9.62 -14.48
N ARG A 347 21.39 10.39 -15.57
CA ARG A 347 20.40 11.45 -15.86
C ARG A 347 19.04 10.87 -16.21
N ALA A 348 19.02 9.69 -16.83
CA ALA A 348 17.80 8.98 -17.22
C ALA A 348 16.96 8.56 -16.02
N PRO A 349 15.62 8.51 -16.12
CA PRO A 349 14.77 7.83 -15.17
C PRO A 349 15.06 6.33 -15.16
N LEU A 350 15.08 5.73 -13.96
CA LEU A 350 15.33 4.32 -13.76
C LEU A 350 14.01 3.56 -13.60
N VAL A 351 13.77 2.62 -14.50
CA VAL A 351 12.60 1.74 -14.47
C VAL A 351 13.07 0.32 -14.13
N TYR A 352 12.71 -0.17 -12.95
CA TYR A 352 13.06 -1.53 -12.53
C TYR A 352 11.95 -2.50 -12.88
N THR A 353 12.29 -3.66 -13.45
CA THR A 353 11.39 -4.79 -13.70
C THR A 353 11.93 -6.04 -13.01
N PHE A 354 11.14 -6.63 -12.12
CA PHE A 354 11.53 -7.79 -11.33
C PHE A 354 10.79 -9.04 -11.79
N PHE A 355 11.52 -10.00 -12.33
CA PHE A 355 11.06 -11.34 -12.67
C PHE A 355 11.43 -12.36 -11.59
N THR A 356 11.18 -11.99 -10.36
CA THR A 356 11.54 -12.74 -9.16
C THR A 356 10.56 -12.42 -8.02
N SER A 357 10.73 -13.07 -6.87
CA SER A 357 9.85 -12.82 -5.72
C SER A 357 10.11 -11.43 -5.10
N TYR A 358 9.11 -10.92 -4.37
CA TYR A 358 9.22 -9.63 -3.65
C TYR A 358 10.38 -9.60 -2.64
N ARG A 359 10.90 -10.76 -2.20
CA ARG A 359 12.05 -10.86 -1.29
C ARG A 359 13.33 -10.25 -1.87
N THR A 360 13.52 -10.37 -3.18
CA THR A 360 14.68 -9.78 -3.87
C THR A 360 14.66 -8.25 -3.80
N LEU A 361 13.48 -7.63 -3.64
CA LEU A 361 13.37 -6.19 -3.52
C LEU A 361 13.81 -5.67 -2.14
N GLN A 362 13.68 -6.50 -1.08
CA GLN A 362 13.94 -6.10 0.30
C GLN A 362 15.34 -5.48 0.50
N PRO A 363 16.45 -6.12 0.11
CA PRO A 363 17.78 -5.52 0.22
C PRO A 363 18.00 -4.34 -0.73
N LEU A 364 17.24 -4.24 -1.82
CA LEU A 364 17.38 -3.21 -2.85
C LEU A 364 16.59 -1.91 -2.54
N MET A 365 15.93 -1.81 -1.36
CA MET A 365 15.15 -0.62 -1.00
C MET A 365 15.90 0.71 -1.18
N PRO A 366 17.21 0.85 -0.83
CA PRO A 366 17.94 2.09 -1.06
C PRO A 366 18.03 2.48 -2.54
N ALA A 367 18.25 1.52 -3.42
CA ALA A 367 18.26 1.74 -4.87
C ALA A 367 16.86 2.07 -5.41
N LEU A 368 15.84 1.33 -4.95
CA LEU A 368 14.45 1.51 -5.38
C LEU A 368 13.84 2.84 -4.92
N ALA A 369 14.32 3.41 -3.82
CA ALA A 369 13.95 4.76 -3.39
C ALA A 369 14.34 5.85 -4.42
N LYS A 370 15.31 5.57 -5.29
CA LYS A 370 15.78 6.46 -6.37
C LYS A 370 15.14 6.11 -7.73
N SER A 371 14.27 5.11 -7.81
CA SER A 371 13.62 4.69 -9.05
C SER A 371 12.50 5.63 -9.47
N SER A 372 12.27 5.74 -10.78
CA SER A 372 11.11 6.44 -11.34
C SER A 372 9.89 5.50 -11.46
N ALA A 373 10.12 4.23 -11.76
CA ALA A 373 9.09 3.18 -11.71
C ALA A 373 9.66 1.83 -11.30
N VAL A 374 8.83 1.03 -10.66
CA VAL A 374 9.15 -0.37 -10.29
C VAL A 374 7.98 -1.27 -10.68
N VAL A 375 8.26 -2.31 -11.44
CA VAL A 375 7.31 -3.34 -11.87
C VAL A 375 7.73 -4.68 -11.29
N LEU A 376 6.84 -5.34 -10.57
CA LEU A 376 7.05 -6.65 -9.98
C LEU A 376 6.16 -7.68 -10.67
N ALA A 377 6.79 -8.66 -11.33
CA ALA A 377 6.10 -9.75 -12.03
C ALA A 377 5.87 -10.99 -11.17
N HIS A 378 6.59 -11.12 -10.05
CA HIS A 378 6.57 -12.25 -9.11
C HIS A 378 7.19 -13.56 -9.63
N SER A 379 7.39 -13.73 -10.92
CA SER A 379 8.01 -14.92 -11.53
C SER A 379 8.59 -14.62 -12.91
N ALA A 380 9.31 -15.58 -13.50
CA ALA A 380 10.10 -15.39 -14.73
C ALA A 380 9.59 -16.18 -15.93
N GLU A 381 8.32 -16.66 -15.93
CA GLU A 381 7.78 -17.39 -17.07
C GLU A 381 7.77 -16.53 -18.35
N THR A 382 8.05 -17.17 -19.48
CA THR A 382 8.18 -16.51 -20.79
C THR A 382 6.99 -15.63 -21.16
N ASP A 383 5.76 -16.12 -20.95
CA ASP A 383 4.53 -15.39 -21.26
C ASP A 383 4.34 -14.17 -20.35
N LEU A 384 4.87 -14.24 -19.13
CA LEU A 384 4.80 -13.14 -18.17
C LEU A 384 5.84 -12.07 -18.48
N GLN A 385 7.05 -12.45 -18.88
CA GLN A 385 8.07 -11.51 -19.32
C GLN A 385 7.58 -10.67 -20.51
N GLN A 386 6.95 -11.32 -21.50
CA GLN A 386 6.32 -10.64 -22.64
C GLN A 386 5.17 -9.72 -22.20
N TYR A 387 4.33 -10.19 -21.26
CA TYR A 387 3.23 -9.40 -20.73
C TYR A 387 3.70 -8.13 -20.01
N VAL A 388 4.81 -8.21 -19.26
CA VAL A 388 5.38 -7.02 -18.58
C VAL A 388 5.79 -5.98 -19.61
N VAL A 389 6.37 -6.38 -20.74
CA VAL A 389 6.67 -5.41 -21.82
C VAL A 389 5.39 -4.73 -22.33
N ASP A 390 4.32 -5.49 -22.54
CA ASP A 390 3.03 -4.90 -22.94
C ASP A 390 2.49 -3.91 -21.88
N VAL A 391 2.75 -4.16 -20.59
CA VAL A 391 2.43 -3.22 -19.50
C VAL A 391 3.31 -1.96 -19.59
N LEU A 392 4.62 -2.12 -19.81
CA LEU A 392 5.55 -0.97 -19.93
C LEU A 392 5.16 0.00 -21.06
N PHE A 393 4.50 -0.49 -22.11
CA PHE A 393 4.00 0.32 -23.23
C PHE A 393 2.48 0.54 -23.21
N ALA A 394 1.81 0.28 -22.08
CA ALA A 394 0.36 0.37 -21.90
C ALA A 394 -0.47 -0.33 -23.01
N LYS A 395 -0.02 -1.48 -23.49
CA LYS A 395 -0.78 -2.36 -24.39
C LYS A 395 -1.67 -3.33 -23.61
N LYS A 396 -1.27 -3.65 -22.37
CA LYS A 396 -1.98 -4.51 -21.43
C LYS A 396 -2.08 -3.85 -20.06
N PRO A 397 -3.12 -4.17 -19.28
CA PRO A 397 -3.33 -3.57 -17.97
C PRO A 397 -2.39 -4.13 -16.90
N ALA A 398 -2.07 -3.33 -15.88
CA ALA A 398 -1.57 -3.79 -14.61
C ALA A 398 -2.40 -3.20 -13.49
N SER A 399 -2.97 -4.05 -12.63
CA SER A 399 -3.82 -3.64 -11.52
C SER A 399 -3.47 -4.36 -10.21
N GLY A 400 -2.35 -5.08 -10.18
CA GLY A 400 -1.85 -5.77 -9.02
C GLY A 400 -1.66 -4.84 -7.82
N ARG A 401 -1.88 -5.38 -6.62
CA ARG A 401 -1.67 -4.70 -5.34
C ARG A 401 -0.88 -5.60 -4.43
N MET A 402 0.11 -5.04 -3.76
CA MET A 402 0.88 -5.78 -2.77
C MET A 402 -0.01 -6.26 -1.63
N SER A 403 0.07 -7.53 -1.31
CA SER A 403 -0.63 -8.12 -0.15
C SER A 403 0.16 -7.95 1.15
N MET A 404 1.45 -7.71 1.04
CA MET A 404 2.38 -7.49 2.16
C MET A 404 3.26 -6.29 1.89
N SER A 405 3.71 -5.65 2.96
CA SER A 405 4.65 -4.53 2.88
C SER A 405 6.05 -5.01 2.49
N ILE A 406 6.74 -4.23 1.66
CA ILE A 406 8.16 -4.42 1.34
C ILE A 406 8.90 -3.20 1.91
N GLY A 407 9.44 -3.35 3.12
CA GLY A 407 9.99 -2.24 3.87
C GLY A 407 8.98 -1.11 4.08
N LYS A 408 9.47 0.10 4.31
CA LYS A 408 8.62 1.29 4.45
C LYS A 408 8.24 1.92 3.09
N LEU A 409 8.96 1.57 2.03
CA LEU A 409 8.78 2.20 0.72
C LEU A 409 7.50 1.73 0.02
N PHE A 410 7.17 0.46 0.14
CA PHE A 410 6.01 -0.16 -0.49
C PHE A 410 5.13 -0.86 0.55
N PRO A 411 4.27 -0.14 1.26
CA PRO A 411 3.34 -0.75 2.22
C PRO A 411 2.31 -1.64 1.51
N ALA A 412 1.67 -2.55 2.26
CA ALA A 412 0.57 -3.36 1.74
C ALA A 412 -0.52 -2.47 1.10
N GLY A 413 -1.08 -2.94 0.00
CA GLY A 413 -2.00 -2.17 -0.84
C GLY A 413 -1.31 -1.33 -1.92
N THR A 414 0.01 -1.16 -1.87
CA THR A 414 0.76 -0.43 -2.91
C THR A 414 0.54 -1.05 -4.30
N GLY A 415 0.32 -0.19 -5.25
CA GLY A 415 0.21 -0.52 -6.67
C GLY A 415 -0.37 0.68 -7.45
N CYS A 416 0.20 0.95 -8.61
CA CYS A 416 -0.32 1.90 -9.59
C CYS A 416 -1.09 1.14 -10.67
N MET A 417 -2.13 1.75 -11.21
CA MET A 417 -2.86 1.16 -12.32
C MET A 417 -2.24 1.61 -13.64
N ILE A 418 -2.00 0.68 -14.53
CA ILE A 418 -1.73 0.95 -15.95
C ILE A 418 -2.92 0.44 -16.74
N GLU A 419 -3.50 1.30 -17.56
CA GLU A 419 -4.61 0.95 -18.44
C GLU A 419 -4.16 0.94 -19.90
N PRO A 420 -4.69 0.06 -20.74
CA PRO A 420 -4.38 0.05 -22.16
C PRO A 420 -4.69 1.40 -22.82
N GLY A 421 -3.73 1.91 -23.58
CA GLY A 421 -3.86 3.18 -24.29
C GLY A 421 -3.53 4.43 -23.47
N MET A 422 -3.07 4.29 -22.22
CA MET A 422 -2.47 5.42 -21.48
C MET A 422 -1.36 6.06 -22.31
N LYS A 423 -1.21 7.37 -22.12
CA LYS A 423 -0.13 8.13 -22.78
C LYS A 423 1.04 8.31 -21.81
N PRO A 424 2.29 8.35 -22.32
CA PRO A 424 3.45 8.79 -21.55
C PRO A 424 3.23 10.15 -20.91
N GLY A 425 3.81 10.36 -19.74
CA GLY A 425 3.83 11.67 -19.09
C GLY A 425 4.39 12.75 -20.03
N LYS A 426 3.76 13.92 -20.02
CA LYS A 426 4.17 15.04 -20.89
C LYS A 426 5.56 15.56 -20.55
N THR A 427 5.93 15.47 -19.27
CA THR A 427 7.17 16.02 -18.75
C THR A 427 7.80 15.04 -17.77
N VAL A 428 8.95 14.50 -18.15
CA VAL A 428 9.76 13.65 -17.25
C VAL A 428 10.86 14.54 -16.67
N PRO A 429 10.96 14.70 -15.35
CA PRO A 429 11.91 15.64 -14.72
C PRO A 429 13.35 15.46 -15.15
N GLU A 430 13.76 14.23 -15.41
CA GLU A 430 15.12 13.89 -15.86
C GLU A 430 15.48 14.53 -17.22
N ASP A 431 14.52 14.72 -18.09
CA ASP A 431 14.72 15.40 -19.39
C ASP A 431 15.12 16.87 -19.19
N TYR A 432 14.86 17.45 -18.01
CA TYR A 432 15.19 18.82 -17.61
C TYR A 432 16.29 18.89 -16.53
N GLY A 433 17.02 17.79 -16.35
CA GLY A 433 18.14 17.70 -15.40
C GLY A 433 17.69 17.66 -13.92
N MET A 434 16.43 17.36 -13.65
CA MET A 434 15.90 17.17 -12.30
C MET A 434 15.71 15.67 -12.03
N LYS A 435 15.60 15.28 -10.77
CA LYS A 435 15.40 13.89 -10.37
C LYS A 435 13.98 13.68 -9.86
N SER A 436 13.25 12.75 -10.45
CA SER A 436 11.88 12.40 -10.05
C SER A 436 11.77 12.09 -8.56
N TYR A 437 12.68 11.26 -8.03
CA TYR A 437 12.65 10.88 -6.61
C TYR A 437 12.89 12.06 -5.66
N VAL A 438 13.68 13.08 -6.10
CA VAL A 438 13.88 14.31 -5.33
C VAL A 438 12.61 15.15 -5.32
N LEU A 439 12.00 15.36 -6.48
CA LEU A 439 10.73 16.10 -6.58
C LEU A 439 9.61 15.37 -5.82
N GLN A 440 9.62 14.05 -5.78
CA GLN A 440 8.66 13.26 -5.03
C GLN A 440 8.71 13.53 -3.52
N SER A 441 9.83 14.04 -2.98
CA SER A 441 9.93 14.45 -1.57
C SER A 441 8.96 15.57 -1.20
N ILE A 442 8.51 16.36 -2.17
CA ILE A 442 7.48 17.39 -2.01
C ILE A 442 6.19 16.78 -1.47
N ASP A 443 5.83 15.56 -1.94
CA ASP A 443 4.65 14.83 -1.46
C ASP A 443 4.70 14.61 0.06
N ALA A 444 5.87 14.23 0.57
CA ALA A 444 6.02 13.97 2.01
C ALA A 444 5.86 15.26 2.83
N VAL A 445 6.40 16.38 2.34
CA VAL A 445 6.26 17.69 3.00
C VAL A 445 4.81 18.15 2.99
N ALA A 446 4.13 18.07 1.83
CA ALA A 446 2.73 18.44 1.70
C ALA A 446 1.81 17.59 2.60
N ARG A 447 2.01 16.27 2.62
CA ARG A 447 1.23 15.35 3.48
C ARG A 447 1.45 15.63 4.96
N LYS A 448 2.69 15.90 5.38
CA LYS A 448 3.00 16.26 6.77
C LYS A 448 2.24 17.51 7.22
N GLY A 449 2.08 18.51 6.33
CA GLY A 449 1.28 19.70 6.62
C GLY A 449 -0.21 19.38 6.79
N LEU A 450 -0.77 18.52 5.95
CA LEU A 450 -2.16 18.04 6.07
C LEU A 450 -2.37 17.26 7.38
N GLU A 451 -1.49 16.32 7.69
CA GLU A 451 -1.54 15.51 8.92
C GLU A 451 -1.43 16.36 10.18
N ALA A 452 -0.67 17.45 10.13
CA ALA A 452 -0.56 18.41 11.21
C ALA A 452 -1.74 19.40 11.29
N GLY A 453 -2.71 19.33 10.37
CA GLY A 453 -3.83 20.28 10.30
C GLY A 453 -3.41 21.72 9.96
N ALA A 454 -2.23 21.90 9.34
CA ALA A 454 -1.73 23.23 8.99
C ALA A 454 -2.54 23.88 7.85
N TYR A 455 -3.13 23.08 6.99
CA TYR A 455 -4.02 23.48 5.89
C TYR A 455 -4.86 22.28 5.44
N PRO A 456 -6.08 22.48 4.93
CA PRO A 456 -6.94 21.39 4.43
C PRO A 456 -6.47 20.83 3.10
N GLY A 457 -5.85 21.65 2.27
CA GLY A 457 -5.29 21.25 0.99
C GLY A 457 -4.32 22.28 0.42
N CYS A 458 -3.52 21.85 -0.53
CA CYS A 458 -2.59 22.72 -1.25
C CYS A 458 -2.34 22.19 -2.67
N ARG A 459 -1.84 23.07 -3.53
CA ARG A 459 -1.28 22.70 -4.84
C ARG A 459 0.17 23.15 -4.92
N VAL A 460 1.05 22.28 -5.35
CA VAL A 460 2.46 22.60 -5.58
C VAL A 460 2.76 22.48 -7.06
N LEU A 461 3.35 23.52 -7.62
CA LEU A 461 3.75 23.63 -9.02
C LEU A 461 5.22 24.02 -9.10
N VAL A 462 6.03 23.22 -9.80
CA VAL A 462 7.44 23.54 -10.09
C VAL A 462 7.62 23.65 -11.60
N TRP A 463 8.14 24.78 -12.04
CA TRP A 463 8.45 25.04 -13.44
C TRP A 463 9.95 25.01 -13.68
N LYS A 464 10.36 24.44 -14.80
CA LYS A 464 11.74 24.42 -15.26
C LYS A 464 11.77 24.62 -16.79
N ASP A 465 12.57 25.60 -17.26
CA ASP A 465 12.73 25.91 -18.66
C ASP A 465 11.40 26.13 -19.43
N GLY A 466 10.43 26.78 -18.76
CA GLY A 466 9.13 27.12 -19.33
C GLY A 466 8.07 25.98 -19.29
N LEU A 467 8.38 24.83 -18.68
CA LEU A 467 7.47 23.70 -18.58
C LEU A 467 7.24 23.29 -17.13
N PRO A 468 6.02 22.82 -16.78
CA PRO A 468 5.73 22.29 -15.46
C PRO A 468 6.38 20.91 -15.32
N VAL A 469 7.37 20.80 -14.44
CA VAL A 469 8.06 19.54 -14.12
C VAL A 469 7.47 18.84 -12.90
N TYR A 470 6.64 19.56 -12.14
CA TYR A 470 5.85 19.03 -11.03
C TYR A 470 4.58 19.85 -10.91
N ASP A 471 3.40 19.20 -10.86
CA ASP A 471 2.10 19.84 -10.67
C ASP A 471 1.17 18.87 -9.95
N LYS A 472 0.91 19.10 -8.66
CA LYS A 472 0.13 18.17 -7.86
C LYS A 472 -0.69 18.88 -6.79
N GLY A 473 -1.96 18.49 -6.68
CA GLY A 473 -2.87 18.85 -5.60
C GLY A 473 -2.84 17.85 -4.46
N PHE A 474 -3.05 18.32 -3.24
CA PHE A 474 -3.09 17.53 -2.01
C PHE A 474 -4.26 17.96 -1.15
N GLY A 475 -4.87 17.00 -0.43
CA GLY A 475 -5.97 17.26 0.49
C GLY A 475 -7.25 17.70 -0.19
N THR A 476 -8.04 18.49 0.51
CA THR A 476 -9.40 18.94 0.13
C THR A 476 -9.48 20.46 0.12
N HIS A 477 -10.56 21.02 -0.44
CA HIS A 477 -10.76 22.47 -0.51
C HIS A 477 -10.94 23.11 0.86
N SER A 478 -11.51 22.38 1.82
CA SER A 478 -11.66 22.82 3.22
C SER A 478 -11.77 21.62 4.15
N ASP A 479 -11.71 21.83 5.46
CA ASP A 479 -11.89 20.76 6.46
C ASP A 479 -13.29 20.14 6.45
N LYS A 480 -14.27 20.86 5.88
CA LYS A 480 -15.67 20.43 5.79
C LYS A 480 -16.05 19.89 4.42
N ASP A 481 -15.18 20.03 3.42
CA ASP A 481 -15.41 19.62 2.03
C ASP A 481 -14.56 18.40 1.71
N THR A 482 -15.18 17.40 1.11
CA THR A 482 -14.49 16.18 0.63
C THR A 482 -13.95 16.30 -0.80
N THR A 483 -14.17 17.45 -1.46
CA THR A 483 -13.67 17.71 -2.81
C THR A 483 -12.15 17.83 -2.79
N THR A 484 -11.47 16.96 -3.50
CA THR A 484 -10.01 16.94 -3.56
C THR A 484 -9.45 18.10 -4.39
N VAL A 485 -8.34 18.66 -3.96
CA VAL A 485 -7.60 19.68 -4.71
C VAL A 485 -7.05 19.11 -6.01
N ARG A 486 -7.35 19.78 -7.13
CA ARG A 486 -6.94 19.39 -8.49
C ARG A 486 -6.02 20.44 -9.11
N SER A 487 -5.27 20.06 -10.13
CA SER A 487 -4.44 20.99 -10.92
C SER A 487 -5.24 22.03 -11.70
N SER A 488 -6.54 21.82 -11.92
CA SER A 488 -7.45 22.76 -12.57
C SER A 488 -8.09 23.77 -11.63
N ASP A 489 -7.91 23.64 -10.32
CA ASP A 489 -8.59 24.50 -9.35
C ASP A 489 -7.97 25.90 -9.33
N LEU A 490 -8.83 26.88 -9.12
CA LEU A 490 -8.44 28.29 -9.00
C LEU A 490 -8.22 28.63 -7.53
N PHE A 491 -7.12 29.32 -7.26
CA PHE A 491 -6.74 29.81 -5.93
C PHE A 491 -6.78 31.33 -5.89
N ASP A 492 -7.30 31.87 -4.79
CA ASP A 492 -7.12 33.28 -4.50
C ASP A 492 -5.65 33.56 -4.24
N LEU A 493 -5.06 34.46 -5.04
CA LEU A 493 -3.66 34.81 -4.94
C LEU A 493 -3.38 35.82 -3.83
N ALA A 494 -4.42 36.41 -3.21
CA ALA A 494 -4.28 37.40 -2.17
C ALA A 494 -3.17 38.42 -2.51
N SER A 495 -2.21 38.64 -1.62
CA SER A 495 -1.10 39.59 -1.85
C SER A 495 -0.15 39.21 -2.98
N LEU A 496 -0.13 37.97 -3.46
CA LEU A 496 0.64 37.64 -4.68
C LEU A 496 0.17 38.42 -5.91
N THR A 497 -1.07 38.97 -5.87
CA THR A 497 -1.57 39.90 -6.89
C THR A 497 -0.64 41.10 -7.09
N LYS A 498 0.08 41.54 -6.02
CA LYS A 498 1.05 42.62 -6.11
C LYS A 498 2.18 42.32 -7.09
N THR A 499 2.68 41.10 -7.08
CA THR A 499 3.78 40.66 -7.93
C THR A 499 3.31 40.16 -9.29
N THR A 500 2.14 39.49 -9.34
CA THR A 500 1.64 38.86 -10.57
C THR A 500 0.79 39.78 -11.45
N ALA A 501 0.24 40.86 -10.89
CA ALA A 501 -0.58 41.82 -11.65
C ALA A 501 -0.06 43.25 -11.51
N THR A 502 0.05 43.78 -10.28
CA THR A 502 0.41 45.20 -10.08
C THR A 502 1.82 45.52 -10.57
N LEU A 503 2.80 44.69 -10.20
CA LEU A 503 4.19 44.89 -10.67
C LEU A 503 4.29 44.84 -12.19
N LEU A 504 3.61 43.89 -12.85
CA LEU A 504 3.61 43.78 -14.31
C LEU A 504 3.00 45.03 -14.98
N ALA A 505 1.93 45.59 -14.40
CA ALA A 505 1.34 46.83 -14.89
C ALA A 505 2.31 48.01 -14.73
N VAL A 506 3.01 48.09 -13.60
CA VAL A 506 4.04 49.11 -13.36
C VAL A 506 5.20 48.96 -14.32
N MET A 507 5.67 47.71 -14.56
CA MET A 507 6.72 47.42 -15.54
C MET A 507 6.32 47.88 -16.95
N LYS A 508 5.08 47.62 -17.36
CA LYS A 508 4.56 48.09 -18.65
C LYS A 508 4.54 49.62 -18.74
N LEU A 509 4.08 50.33 -17.72
CA LEU A 509 4.08 51.79 -17.69
C LEU A 509 5.50 52.36 -17.71
N TYR A 510 6.43 51.70 -17.05
CA TYR A 510 7.86 52.09 -17.09
C TYR A 510 8.44 51.88 -18.48
N ASP A 511 8.19 50.76 -19.12
CA ASP A 511 8.67 50.44 -20.47
C ASP A 511 8.09 51.37 -21.52
N GLU A 512 6.84 51.80 -21.38
CA GLU A 512 6.17 52.81 -22.18
C GLU A 512 6.66 54.27 -21.88
N GLY A 513 7.58 54.46 -20.93
CA GLY A 513 8.08 55.75 -20.52
C GLY A 513 7.08 56.65 -19.78
N LYS A 514 5.94 56.09 -19.34
CA LYS A 514 4.89 56.83 -18.66
C LYS A 514 5.18 57.13 -17.17
N ILE A 515 6.07 56.35 -16.58
CA ILE A 515 6.54 56.51 -15.19
C ILE A 515 8.05 56.26 -15.14
N LYS A 516 8.72 56.89 -14.15
CA LYS A 516 10.11 56.64 -13.79
C LYS A 516 10.17 56.18 -12.34
N LEU A 517 11.11 55.32 -11.99
CA LEU A 517 11.23 54.80 -10.63
C LEU A 517 11.49 55.90 -9.60
N ASP A 518 12.20 56.93 -9.96
CA ASP A 518 12.55 58.05 -9.07
C ASP A 518 11.51 59.17 -9.08
N ASP A 519 10.42 59.07 -9.86
CA ASP A 519 9.33 60.02 -9.83
C ASP A 519 8.58 59.90 -8.50
N LYS A 520 8.14 61.07 -8.01
CA LYS A 520 7.30 61.14 -6.82
C LYS A 520 5.89 60.60 -7.12
N VAL A 521 5.39 59.73 -6.27
CA VAL A 521 4.01 59.21 -6.38
C VAL A 521 2.99 60.37 -6.44
N SER A 522 3.26 61.49 -5.78
CA SER A 522 2.43 62.68 -5.79
C SER A 522 2.34 63.39 -7.15
N ALA A 523 3.24 63.08 -8.10
CA ALA A 523 3.12 63.54 -9.48
C ALA A 523 1.91 62.93 -10.18
N TYR A 524 1.63 61.64 -9.87
CA TYR A 524 0.55 60.82 -10.45
C TYR A 524 -0.71 60.83 -9.59
N LEU A 525 -0.56 60.98 -8.26
CA LEU A 525 -1.66 61.00 -7.28
C LEU A 525 -1.76 62.38 -6.60
N PRO A 526 -2.54 63.32 -7.16
CA PRO A 526 -2.58 64.73 -6.71
C PRO A 526 -2.92 64.92 -5.23
N PHE A 527 -3.67 64.04 -4.64
CA PHE A 527 -4.08 64.14 -3.21
C PHE A 527 -2.90 63.99 -2.25
N LEU A 528 -1.77 63.42 -2.68
CA LEU A 528 -0.55 63.28 -1.88
C LEU A 528 0.33 64.56 -1.86
N ARG A 529 0.04 65.57 -2.71
CA ARG A 529 0.91 66.73 -2.91
C ARG A 529 1.06 67.61 -1.66
N ASN A 530 0.01 67.72 -0.85
CA ASN A 530 -0.03 68.62 0.30
C ASN A 530 0.26 67.92 1.64
N GLY A 531 0.62 66.64 1.62
CA GLY A 531 0.85 65.86 2.84
C GLY A 531 2.33 65.55 3.10
N ASN A 532 2.58 64.90 4.24
CA ASN A 532 3.90 64.41 4.60
C ASN A 532 4.40 63.26 3.67
N LYS A 533 3.56 62.74 2.81
CA LYS A 533 3.83 61.66 1.86
C LYS A 533 4.21 62.16 0.46
N ARG A 534 4.27 63.50 0.28
CA ARG A 534 4.53 64.13 -1.03
C ARG A 534 5.85 63.70 -1.73
N ASN A 535 6.82 63.25 -0.94
CA ASN A 535 8.15 62.93 -1.42
C ASN A 535 8.38 61.45 -1.67
N ILE A 536 7.42 60.56 -1.35
CA ILE A 536 7.55 59.11 -1.62
C ILE A 536 7.71 58.88 -3.12
N THR A 537 8.68 58.11 -3.49
CA THR A 537 8.99 57.72 -4.88
C THR A 537 8.33 56.39 -5.25
N ILE A 538 8.18 56.15 -6.55
CA ILE A 538 7.73 54.84 -7.08
C ILE A 538 8.68 53.73 -6.62
N ARG A 539 10.00 54.01 -6.61
CA ARG A 539 11.04 53.06 -6.15
C ARG A 539 10.78 52.63 -4.69
N GLU A 540 10.59 53.60 -3.79
CA GLU A 540 10.37 53.29 -2.37
C GLU A 540 9.10 52.46 -2.14
N LEU A 541 8.05 52.68 -2.95
CA LEU A 541 6.87 51.80 -2.91
C LEU A 541 7.17 50.37 -3.32
N LEU A 542 7.86 50.20 -4.43
CA LEU A 542 8.20 48.88 -5.01
C LEU A 542 9.13 48.08 -4.08
N PHE A 543 10.05 48.77 -3.39
CA PHE A 543 10.98 48.13 -2.45
C PHE A 543 10.47 48.07 -1.02
N HIS A 544 9.21 48.47 -0.76
CA HIS A 544 8.61 48.50 0.59
C HIS A 544 9.35 49.41 1.58
N GLU A 545 10.00 50.46 1.08
CA GLU A 545 10.79 51.44 1.86
C GLU A 545 10.04 52.75 2.13
N SER A 546 8.80 52.85 1.68
CA SER A 546 8.01 54.10 1.70
C SER A 546 7.64 54.57 3.13
N GLY A 547 7.80 53.74 4.16
CA GLY A 547 7.38 54.03 5.53
C GLY A 547 5.85 54.11 5.74
N LEU A 548 5.08 53.69 4.72
CA LEU A 548 3.62 53.60 4.88
C LEU A 548 3.25 52.44 5.82
N PRO A 549 2.18 52.58 6.63
CA PRO A 549 1.69 51.48 7.44
C PRO A 549 1.22 50.31 6.53
N PRO A 550 1.33 49.06 6.98
CA PRO A 550 0.97 47.91 6.17
C PRO A 550 -0.51 47.87 5.79
N TYR A 551 -1.39 48.43 6.62
CA TYR A 551 -2.82 48.60 6.36
C TYR A 551 -3.41 49.67 7.27
N ILE A 552 -4.55 50.24 6.87
CA ILE A 552 -5.29 51.20 7.66
C ILE A 552 -6.56 50.51 8.20
N ARG A 553 -6.73 50.53 9.52
CA ARG A 553 -7.88 49.91 10.18
C ARG A 553 -9.11 50.84 10.11
N PHE A 554 -9.62 51.12 8.91
CA PHE A 554 -10.77 52.03 8.73
C PHE A 554 -12.01 51.64 9.55
N TYR A 555 -12.17 50.34 9.83
CA TYR A 555 -13.27 49.86 10.65
C TYR A 555 -13.23 50.41 12.08
N LEU A 556 -12.07 50.77 12.62
CA LEU A 556 -11.97 51.36 13.95
C LEU A 556 -12.63 52.72 14.02
N ASP A 557 -12.65 53.48 12.92
CA ASP A 557 -13.23 54.81 12.84
C ASP A 557 -14.77 54.78 12.81
N ILE A 558 -15.34 53.64 12.45
CA ILE A 558 -16.80 53.46 12.35
C ILE A 558 -17.40 52.70 13.55
N ILE A 559 -16.57 52.22 14.47
CA ILE A 559 -17.01 51.54 15.70
C ILE A 559 -17.60 52.57 16.67
N ASP A 560 -18.70 52.22 17.33
CA ASP A 560 -19.20 53.01 18.47
C ASP A 560 -18.19 52.88 19.63
N PRO A 561 -17.63 54.01 20.13
CA PRO A 561 -16.67 53.97 21.23
C PRO A 561 -17.23 53.38 22.53
N ASN A 562 -18.56 53.27 22.65
CA ASN A 562 -19.23 52.63 23.78
C ASN A 562 -19.45 51.10 23.58
N SER A 563 -18.98 50.52 22.50
CA SER A 563 -18.98 49.07 22.37
C SER A 563 -18.04 48.45 23.41
N VAL A 564 -18.60 47.63 24.28
CA VAL A 564 -17.88 47.08 25.44
C VAL A 564 -16.87 46.02 25.03
N HIS A 565 -17.13 45.32 23.94
CA HIS A 565 -16.27 44.26 23.40
C HIS A 565 -15.69 44.65 22.05
N GLY A 566 -14.49 44.19 21.76
CA GLY A 566 -13.86 44.39 20.44
C GLY A 566 -14.64 43.70 19.32
N PRO A 567 -14.50 44.16 18.05
CA PRO A 567 -15.28 43.63 16.93
C PRO A 567 -15.02 42.14 16.64
N TYR A 568 -13.87 41.63 17.00
CA TYR A 568 -13.47 40.26 16.72
C TYR A 568 -12.83 39.58 17.93
N SER A 569 -13.19 38.32 18.17
CA SER A 569 -12.45 37.40 19.00
C SER A 569 -11.52 36.56 18.08
N GLN A 570 -10.31 36.32 18.53
CA GLN A 570 -9.25 35.75 17.68
C GLN A 570 -9.23 34.26 17.80
N SER A 571 -9.88 33.42 17.94
CA SER A 571 -9.63 31.95 17.86
C SER A 571 -10.65 31.03 18.54
N TRP A 572 -11.59 31.54 19.26
CA TRP A 572 -12.64 30.72 19.88
C TRP A 572 -13.99 31.42 19.89
N VAL A 573 -15.06 30.64 19.94
CA VAL A 573 -16.43 31.09 20.18
C VAL A 573 -16.58 31.33 21.67
N ASP A 574 -17.04 32.53 22.04
CA ASP A 574 -17.50 32.87 23.39
C ASP A 574 -18.97 33.32 23.36
N GLU A 575 -19.52 33.79 24.49
CA GLU A 575 -20.93 34.19 24.54
C GLU A 575 -21.23 35.45 23.70
N TRP A 576 -20.20 36.24 23.37
CA TRP A 576 -20.30 37.50 22.64
C TRP A 576 -19.91 37.34 21.16
N HIS A 577 -18.94 36.48 20.86
CA HIS A 577 -18.38 36.28 19.54
C HIS A 577 -18.87 34.95 18.97
N ARG A 578 -20.06 34.92 18.37
CA ARG A 578 -20.71 33.70 17.87
C ARG A 578 -20.80 33.62 16.35
N THR A 579 -20.71 34.75 15.65
CA THR A 579 -20.81 34.77 14.18
C THR A 579 -19.43 34.66 13.59
N GLN A 580 -19.16 33.55 12.96
CA GLN A 580 -17.89 33.31 12.27
C GLN A 580 -17.82 34.18 11.01
N VAL A 581 -16.76 34.96 10.86
CA VAL A 581 -16.50 35.85 9.71
C VAL A 581 -15.27 35.43 8.91
N SER A 582 -14.39 34.66 9.51
CA SER A 582 -13.29 33.91 8.85
C SER A 582 -12.94 32.67 9.66
N GLU A 583 -12.06 31.84 9.17
CA GLU A 583 -11.71 30.56 9.77
C GLU A 583 -11.33 30.65 11.27
N HIS A 584 -10.68 31.73 11.66
CA HIS A 584 -10.24 31.96 13.06
C HIS A 584 -10.73 33.32 13.63
N SER A 585 -11.81 33.87 13.10
CA SER A 585 -12.35 35.15 13.57
C SER A 585 -13.85 35.12 13.72
N TYR A 586 -14.31 35.54 14.89
CA TYR A 586 -15.73 35.57 15.22
C TYR A 586 -16.17 37.01 15.49
N TYR A 587 -17.30 37.38 14.91
CA TYR A 587 -17.89 38.70 15.05
C TYR A 587 -18.65 38.83 16.35
N CYS A 588 -18.46 39.97 17.06
CA CYS A 588 -19.15 40.26 18.30
C CYS A 588 -20.64 40.59 18.06
N SER A 589 -21.53 39.90 18.74
CA SER A 589 -22.99 40.06 18.56
C SER A 589 -23.56 41.41 19.07
N ASP A 590 -22.87 42.02 20.02
CA ASP A 590 -23.27 43.31 20.60
C ASP A 590 -22.52 44.52 20.01
N PHE A 591 -21.69 44.28 19.01
CA PHE A 591 -20.93 45.30 18.31
C PHE A 591 -21.84 46.31 17.59
N LYS A 592 -21.57 47.56 17.81
CA LYS A 592 -22.38 48.66 17.23
C LYS A 592 -21.51 49.59 16.40
N PHE A 593 -22.05 50.03 15.27
CA PHE A 593 -21.48 51.11 14.50
C PHE A 593 -21.96 52.48 15.01
N ARG A 594 -21.17 53.52 14.79
CA ARG A 594 -21.57 54.91 15.05
C ARG A 594 -22.85 55.23 14.28
N LYS A 595 -23.73 56.03 14.89
CA LYS A 595 -25.01 56.42 14.31
C LYS A 595 -24.82 57.03 12.92
N GLY A 596 -25.52 56.47 11.92
CA GLY A 596 -25.45 56.89 10.53
C GLY A 596 -24.41 56.15 9.67
N MET A 597 -23.61 55.24 10.26
CA MET A 597 -22.77 54.33 9.53
C MET A 597 -23.45 52.97 9.42
N VAL A 598 -23.74 52.56 8.21
CA VAL A 598 -24.43 51.28 7.92
C VAL A 598 -23.40 50.28 7.44
N SER A 599 -23.27 49.18 8.15
CA SER A 599 -22.76 47.98 7.46
C SER A 599 -23.97 47.26 6.86
N ASP A 600 -23.97 47.10 5.58
CA ASP A 600 -24.83 46.12 4.95
C ASP A 600 -24.51 44.73 5.56
N LYS A 601 -25.56 44.00 5.95
CA LYS A 601 -25.41 42.64 6.50
C LYS A 601 -24.66 41.68 5.57
N ASN A 602 -24.57 42.03 4.28
CA ASN A 602 -23.91 41.25 3.23
C ASN A 602 -22.50 41.76 2.88
N THR A 603 -22.04 42.89 3.48
CA THR A 603 -20.69 43.40 3.25
C THR A 603 -19.89 43.25 4.53
N PRO A 604 -19.04 42.24 4.65
CA PRO A 604 -18.19 42.10 5.84
C PRO A 604 -17.32 43.32 6.05
N VAL A 605 -17.16 43.77 7.30
CA VAL A 605 -16.36 44.96 7.65
C VAL A 605 -14.94 44.93 7.11
N TYR A 606 -14.39 43.75 6.90
CA TYR A 606 -13.05 43.55 6.31
C TYR A 606 -13.00 43.76 4.78
N THR A 607 -14.13 43.72 4.06
CA THR A 607 -14.10 44.03 2.61
C THR A 607 -13.69 45.48 2.35
N CYS A 608 -13.97 46.38 3.29
CA CYS A 608 -13.47 47.77 3.24
C CYS A 608 -11.95 47.84 3.37
N LEU A 609 -11.29 46.86 4.01
CA LEU A 609 -9.85 46.83 4.19
C LEU A 609 -9.12 46.42 2.89
N LEU A 610 -9.69 45.54 2.09
CA LEU A 610 -9.11 45.08 0.80
C LEU A 610 -9.09 46.20 -0.25
N TYR A 611 -10.11 47.06 -0.27
CA TYR A 611 -10.23 48.16 -1.24
C TYR A 611 -9.42 49.40 -0.90
N THR A 612 -8.99 49.55 0.33
CA THR A 612 -8.47 50.82 0.85
C THR A 612 -7.06 50.73 1.42
N SER A 613 -6.46 49.57 1.44
CA SER A 613 -5.08 49.43 1.89
C SER A 613 -4.12 50.12 0.91
N PRO A 614 -3.45 51.18 1.31
CA PRO A 614 -2.47 51.85 0.45
C PRO A 614 -1.08 51.17 0.52
N SER A 615 -0.97 50.11 1.28
CA SER A 615 0.32 49.47 1.51
C SER A 615 0.61 48.41 0.45
N PRO A 616 1.78 48.43 -0.13
CA PRO A 616 2.23 47.36 -1.01
C PRO A 616 2.55 46.06 -0.29
N ARG A 617 2.36 45.98 1.04
CA ARG A 617 2.57 44.75 1.82
C ARG A 617 1.30 43.95 2.07
N ASP A 618 0.12 44.49 1.76
CA ASP A 618 -1.19 43.83 2.01
C ASP A 618 -1.66 43.06 0.75
#